data_c49bdc65eab7daa191e67d02bdf9b22d
#
_entry.id   c49bdc65eab7daa191e67d02bdf9b22d
#
_cell.length_a   1.000
_cell.length_b   1.000
_cell.length_c   1.000
_cell.angle_alpha   90.00
_cell.angle_beta   90.00
_cell.angle_gamma   90.00
#
_symmetry.space_group_name_H-M   'P 1'
#
loop_
_entity.id
_entity.type
_entity.pdbx_description
1 polymer ?
#
loop_
_entity_poly.entity_id
_entity_poly.type
_entity_poly.pdbx_seq_one_letter_code
_entity_poly.pdbx_strand_id
1 'polypeptide(L)'
;MRFFFDNCVSSNLVEALRCLDKRNVLVHHREKFDAATPDPLWIGALGKEGDWIIVSGDPRISRGQAERAAWHESRLTAFFCGDAWGSRKLMVQASELLRWWDDIVEFSKKAAQGSGYLLEFKTREPTQIYPSSSRPRRRS
;
A
#
# COMPACT_ATOMS: atom_id res chain seq x y z
N MET A 1 -13.57 4.79 2.34
CA MET A 1 -12.60 3.69 2.46
C MET A 1 -11.59 4.02 3.52
N ARG A 2 -10.90 3.00 4.04
CA ARG A 2 -9.89 3.19 5.08
C ARG A 2 -8.53 2.81 4.51
N PHE A 3 -7.58 3.72 4.59
CA PHE A 3 -6.22 3.51 4.11
C PHE A 3 -5.24 3.51 5.27
N PHE A 4 -4.34 2.55 5.27
CA PHE A 4 -3.32 2.44 6.30
C PHE A 4 -1.95 2.57 5.65
N PHE A 5 -1.13 3.47 6.18
CA PHE A 5 0.20 3.75 5.63
C PHE A 5 1.26 3.19 6.57
N ASP A 6 2.18 2.40 6.03
CA ASP A 6 3.19 1.79 6.89
C ASP A 6 4.28 2.78 7.30
N ASN A 7 5.21 2.31 8.13
CA ASN A 7 6.26 3.17 8.67
C ASN A 7 7.19 3.76 7.63
N CYS A 8 7.25 3.19 6.44
CA CYS A 8 8.12 3.71 5.40
C CYS A 8 7.51 4.90 4.69
N VAL A 9 6.28 5.25 4.99
CA VAL A 9 5.66 6.48 4.50
C VAL A 9 5.71 7.49 5.63
N SER A 10 6.19 8.69 5.36
CA SER A 10 6.29 9.72 6.39
C SER A 10 4.93 10.04 6.99
N SER A 11 4.86 10.14 8.32
CA SER A 11 3.61 10.53 8.96
C SER A 11 3.19 11.94 8.55
N ASN A 12 4.16 12.81 8.25
CA ASN A 12 3.84 14.15 7.77
C ASN A 12 3.16 14.11 6.41
N LEU A 13 3.56 13.17 5.57
CA LEU A 13 2.95 13.01 4.26
C LEU A 13 1.50 12.56 4.42
N VAL A 14 1.26 11.63 5.34
CA VAL A 14 -0.10 11.16 5.61
C VAL A 14 -0.96 12.30 6.16
N GLU A 15 -0.38 13.16 7.01
CA GLU A 15 -1.10 14.32 7.51
C GLU A 15 -1.50 15.26 6.37
N ALA A 16 -0.60 15.48 5.42
CA ALA A 16 -0.91 16.33 4.28
C ALA A 16 -2.06 15.74 3.46
N LEU A 17 -2.00 14.43 3.21
CA LEU A 17 -3.09 13.78 2.50
C LEU A 17 -4.40 13.88 3.28
N ARG A 18 -4.32 13.71 4.61
CA ARG A 18 -5.50 13.79 5.46
C ARG A 18 -6.15 15.17 5.40
N CYS A 19 -5.33 16.21 5.26
CA CYS A 19 -5.85 17.55 5.12
C CYS A 19 -6.59 17.74 3.80
N LEU A 20 -6.13 17.06 2.77
CA LEU A 20 -6.70 17.23 1.44
C LEU A 20 -7.87 16.28 1.14
N ASP A 21 -7.80 15.07 1.67
CA ASP A 21 -8.85 14.08 1.42
C ASP A 21 -9.68 13.89 2.67
N LYS A 22 -10.87 14.48 2.67
CA LYS A 22 -11.78 14.37 3.81
C LYS A 22 -12.80 13.27 3.65
N ARG A 23 -12.76 12.57 2.52
CA ARG A 23 -13.75 11.51 2.25
C ARG A 23 -13.32 10.15 2.74
N ASN A 24 -12.03 9.94 2.88
CA ASN A 24 -11.49 8.64 3.28
C ASN A 24 -10.82 8.74 4.64
N VAL A 25 -10.71 7.61 5.33
CA VAL A 25 -10.03 7.55 6.61
C VAL A 25 -8.60 7.14 6.33
N LEU A 26 -7.65 7.95 6.74
CA LEU A 26 -6.24 7.69 6.52
C LEU A 26 -5.56 7.55 7.88
N VAL A 27 -4.85 6.45 8.09
CA VAL A 27 -4.22 6.15 9.37
C VAL A 27 -2.76 5.78 9.11
N HIS A 28 -1.86 6.35 9.86
CA HIS A 28 -0.45 5.99 9.79
C HIS A 28 -0.15 4.88 10.80
N HIS A 29 0.79 4.02 10.46
CA HIS A 29 1.23 2.89 11.28
C HIS A 29 1.44 3.28 12.73
N ARG A 30 2.05 4.43 12.98
CA ARG A 30 2.34 4.85 14.35
C ARG A 30 1.12 5.17 15.17
N GLU A 31 0.00 5.36 14.53
CA GLU A 31 -1.24 5.63 15.25
C GLU A 31 -1.88 4.35 15.78
N LYS A 32 -1.45 3.20 15.30
CA LYS A 32 -2.03 1.92 15.73
C LYS A 32 -1.01 0.94 16.30
N PHE A 33 0.24 1.05 15.92
CA PHE A 33 1.25 0.07 16.30
C PHE A 33 2.56 0.73 16.69
N ASP A 34 3.35 0.05 17.51
CA ASP A 34 4.70 0.48 17.79
C ASP A 34 5.53 0.40 16.53
N ALA A 35 6.48 1.31 16.38
CA ALA A 35 7.33 1.32 15.19
C ALA A 35 8.10 0.01 15.02
N ALA A 36 8.37 -0.70 16.12
CA ALA A 36 9.12 -1.94 16.06
C ALA A 36 8.26 -3.17 15.80
N THR A 37 6.96 -3.01 15.60
CA THR A 37 6.09 -4.15 15.36
C THR A 37 6.50 -4.85 14.06
N PRO A 38 6.79 -6.15 14.10
CA PRO A 38 7.15 -6.87 12.87
C PRO A 38 6.03 -6.82 11.84
N ASP A 39 6.41 -6.77 10.58
CA ASP A 39 5.42 -6.64 9.51
C ASP A 39 4.34 -7.72 9.53
N PRO A 40 4.66 -9.00 9.69
CA PRO A 40 3.60 -10.00 9.72
C PRO A 40 2.56 -9.77 10.80
N LEU A 41 2.97 -9.18 11.94
CA LEU A 41 2.04 -8.94 13.03
C LEU A 41 1.03 -7.84 12.72
N TRP A 42 1.48 -6.71 12.22
CA TRP A 42 0.52 -5.64 11.92
C TRP A 42 -0.33 -6.00 10.69
N ILE A 43 0.27 -6.71 9.73
CA ILE A 43 -0.49 -7.16 8.56
C ILE A 43 -1.62 -8.09 9.03
N GLY A 44 -1.29 -9.03 9.90
CA GLY A 44 -2.29 -9.96 10.43
C GLY A 44 -3.37 -9.28 11.24
N ALA A 45 -2.98 -8.29 12.06
CA ALA A 45 -3.94 -7.57 12.88
C ALA A 45 -4.94 -6.80 12.01
N LEU A 46 -4.43 -6.12 10.99
CA LEU A 46 -5.31 -5.37 10.09
C LEU A 46 -6.18 -6.32 9.27
N GLY A 47 -5.64 -7.47 8.92
CA GLY A 47 -6.42 -8.48 8.22
C GLY A 47 -7.62 -8.94 9.02
N LYS A 48 -7.44 -9.06 10.33
CA LYS A 48 -8.55 -9.45 11.19
C LYS A 48 -9.60 -8.36 11.29
N GLU A 49 -9.18 -7.10 11.29
CA GLU A 49 -10.14 -6.00 11.29
C GLU A 49 -10.89 -5.93 9.97
N GLY A 50 -10.21 -6.21 8.88
CA GLY A 50 -10.85 -6.19 7.57
C GLY A 50 -11.00 -4.79 6.99
N ASP A 51 -11.20 -4.73 5.70
CA ASP A 51 -11.53 -3.48 4.98
C ASP A 51 -10.47 -2.40 5.03
N TRP A 52 -9.23 -2.77 5.24
CA TRP A 52 -8.14 -1.82 5.13
C TRP A 52 -7.49 -1.94 3.77
N ILE A 53 -7.09 -0.79 3.21
CA ILE A 53 -6.26 -0.77 2.01
C ILE A 53 -4.91 -0.23 2.47
N ILE A 54 -3.85 -0.95 2.15
CA ILE A 54 -2.52 -0.63 2.65
C ILE A 54 -1.75 0.14 1.59
N VAL A 55 -1.05 1.19 2.02
CA VAL A 55 -0.12 1.90 1.16
C VAL A 55 1.25 1.81 1.83
N SER A 56 2.19 1.16 1.17
CA SER A 56 3.50 0.92 1.74
C SER A 56 4.56 1.65 0.94
N GLY A 57 5.53 2.20 1.63
CA GLY A 57 6.66 2.83 0.98
C GLY A 57 7.79 1.86 0.68
N ASP A 58 7.65 0.60 1.03
CA ASP A 58 8.73 -0.37 0.86
C ASP A 58 8.22 -1.64 0.17
N PRO A 59 8.47 -1.79 -1.12
CA PRO A 59 7.99 -2.98 -1.83
C PRO A 59 8.66 -4.26 -1.36
N ARG A 60 9.77 -4.17 -0.63
CA ARG A 60 10.45 -5.37 -0.16
C ARG A 60 9.59 -6.17 0.81
N ILE A 61 8.68 -5.52 1.53
CA ILE A 61 7.84 -6.27 2.46
C ILE A 61 6.83 -7.15 1.74
N SER A 62 6.73 -7.05 0.43
CA SER A 62 5.89 -7.95 -0.33
C SER A 62 6.63 -9.21 -0.73
N ARG A 63 7.94 -9.28 -0.49
CA ARG A 63 8.79 -10.33 -1.04
C ARG A 63 9.25 -11.38 -0.05
N GLY A 64 9.36 -11.04 1.23
CA GLY A 64 9.80 -12.00 2.23
C GLY A 64 8.80 -13.12 2.39
N GLN A 65 9.29 -14.30 2.76
CA GLN A 65 8.43 -15.46 2.86
C GLN A 65 7.35 -15.28 3.93
N ALA A 66 7.74 -14.79 5.10
CA ALA A 66 6.77 -14.58 6.18
C ALA A 66 5.79 -13.47 5.82
N GLU A 67 6.28 -12.42 5.16
CA GLU A 67 5.42 -11.32 4.75
C GLU A 67 4.44 -11.77 3.69
N ARG A 68 4.90 -12.57 2.74
CA ARG A 68 4.00 -13.04 1.68
C ARG A 68 2.89 -13.90 2.25
N ALA A 69 3.23 -14.75 3.23
CA ALA A 69 2.22 -15.55 3.88
C ALA A 69 1.21 -14.67 4.62
N ALA A 70 1.72 -13.62 5.31
CA ALA A 70 0.85 -12.70 6.02
C ALA A 70 -0.08 -11.95 5.08
N TRP A 71 0.45 -11.46 3.95
CA TRP A 71 -0.38 -10.77 2.96
C TRP A 71 -1.47 -11.70 2.42
N HIS A 72 -1.08 -12.93 2.11
CA HIS A 72 -2.03 -13.90 1.56
C HIS A 72 -3.15 -14.18 2.57
N GLU A 73 -2.78 -14.41 3.82
CA GLU A 73 -3.77 -14.72 4.83
C GLU A 73 -4.64 -13.54 5.19
N SER A 74 -4.08 -12.35 5.18
CA SER A 74 -4.81 -11.15 5.58
C SER A 74 -5.90 -10.77 4.60
N ARG A 75 -5.75 -11.12 3.34
CA ARG A 75 -6.64 -10.77 2.25
C ARG A 75 -6.78 -9.25 2.09
N LEU A 76 -5.77 -8.52 2.53
CA LEU A 76 -5.77 -7.07 2.37
C LEU A 76 -5.33 -6.68 0.98
N THR A 77 -5.89 -5.61 0.48
CA THR A 77 -5.43 -5.01 -0.77
C THR A 77 -4.32 -4.02 -0.42
N ALA A 78 -3.24 -4.06 -1.16
CA ALA A 78 -2.09 -3.23 -0.83
C ALA A 78 -1.46 -2.62 -2.08
N PHE A 79 -0.96 -1.39 -1.91
CA PHE A 79 -0.22 -0.69 -2.94
C PHE A 79 1.18 -0.43 -2.39
N PHE A 80 2.20 -0.80 -3.15
CA PHE A 80 3.58 -0.63 -2.74
C PHE A 80 4.23 0.38 -3.67
N CYS A 81 4.77 1.47 -3.10
CA CYS A 81 5.50 2.46 -3.90
C CYS A 81 6.80 1.81 -4.38
N GLY A 82 7.16 2.05 -5.61
CA GLY A 82 8.33 1.39 -6.20
C GLY A 82 9.64 1.72 -5.50
N ASP A 83 10.66 0.94 -5.80
CA ASP A 83 11.95 1.04 -5.13
C ASP A 83 12.53 2.45 -5.16
N ALA A 84 12.42 3.12 -6.28
CA ALA A 84 13.01 4.44 -6.40
C ALA A 84 12.32 5.48 -5.53
N TRP A 85 11.07 5.27 -5.19
CA TRP A 85 10.32 6.26 -4.43
C TRP A 85 10.90 6.45 -3.02
N GLY A 86 11.25 5.34 -2.37
CA GLY A 86 11.73 5.41 -0.99
C GLY A 86 13.03 6.16 -0.84
N SER A 87 13.83 6.25 -1.90
CA SER A 87 15.10 6.96 -1.82
C SER A 87 14.98 8.42 -2.18
N ARG A 88 13.82 8.90 -2.54
CA ARG A 88 13.65 10.29 -2.92
C ARG A 88 13.44 11.18 -1.73
N LYS A 89 13.66 12.47 -1.91
CA LYS A 89 13.42 13.43 -0.86
C LYS A 89 11.94 13.48 -0.54
N LEU A 90 11.63 13.86 0.68
CA LEU A 90 10.25 13.86 1.15
C LEU A 90 9.32 14.67 0.26
N MET A 91 9.76 15.84 -0.18
CA MET A 91 8.89 16.67 -1.03
C MET A 91 8.60 16.00 -2.36
N VAL A 92 9.56 15.25 -2.90
CA VAL A 92 9.34 14.52 -4.14
C VAL A 92 8.41 13.33 -3.89
N GLN A 93 8.62 12.61 -2.78
CA GLN A 93 7.73 11.52 -2.40
C GLN A 93 6.29 12.02 -2.29
N ALA A 94 6.12 13.16 -1.62
CA ALA A 94 4.81 13.74 -1.42
C ALA A 94 4.18 14.14 -2.75
N SER A 95 4.97 14.80 -3.59
CA SER A 95 4.48 15.23 -4.89
C SER A 95 3.97 14.06 -5.73
N GLU A 96 4.72 12.98 -5.75
CA GLU A 96 4.34 11.82 -6.54
C GLU A 96 3.10 11.14 -5.96
N LEU A 97 3.05 10.96 -4.65
CA LEU A 97 1.91 10.29 -4.04
C LEU A 97 0.65 11.14 -4.14
N LEU A 98 0.77 12.45 -3.95
CA LEU A 98 -0.38 13.34 -4.08
C LEU A 98 -0.94 13.31 -5.48
N ARG A 99 -0.06 13.28 -6.47
CA ARG A 99 -0.50 13.27 -7.85
C ARG A 99 -1.23 11.98 -8.20
N TRP A 100 -0.85 10.87 -7.56
CA TRP A 100 -1.47 9.59 -7.81
C TRP A 100 -2.68 9.31 -6.92
N TRP A 101 -2.90 10.15 -5.91
CA TRP A 101 -3.84 9.78 -4.86
C TRP A 101 -5.26 9.51 -5.38
N ASP A 102 -5.77 10.37 -6.23
CA ASP A 102 -7.11 10.15 -6.76
C ASP A 102 -7.17 8.85 -7.55
N ASP A 103 -6.13 8.54 -8.31
CA ASP A 103 -6.08 7.30 -9.06
C ASP A 103 -6.02 6.09 -8.15
N ILE A 104 -5.27 6.18 -7.06
CA ILE A 104 -5.21 5.09 -6.08
C ILE A 104 -6.60 4.85 -5.49
N VAL A 105 -7.29 5.91 -5.12
CA VAL A 105 -8.63 5.78 -4.54
C VAL A 105 -9.59 5.14 -5.54
N GLU A 106 -9.58 5.63 -6.79
CA GLU A 106 -10.46 5.07 -7.80
C GLU A 106 -10.12 3.63 -8.13
N PHE A 107 -8.83 3.32 -8.24
CA PHE A 107 -8.42 1.96 -8.52
C PHE A 107 -8.80 1.03 -7.38
N SER A 108 -8.71 1.52 -6.13
CA SER A 108 -9.05 0.71 -4.97
C SER A 108 -10.49 0.25 -4.99
N LYS A 109 -11.37 1.04 -5.58
CA LYS A 109 -12.78 0.67 -5.65
C LYS A 109 -13.02 -0.54 -6.53
N LYS A 110 -12.11 -0.78 -7.49
CA LYS A 110 -12.25 -1.89 -8.41
C LYS A 110 -11.29 -3.03 -8.13
N ALA A 111 -10.32 -2.84 -7.29
CA ALA A 111 -9.29 -3.84 -7.06
C ALA A 111 -9.88 -5.07 -6.39
N ALA A 112 -9.40 -6.23 -6.78
CA ALA A 112 -9.84 -7.45 -6.14
C ALA A 112 -9.28 -7.51 -4.75
N GLN A 113 -10.09 -7.92 -3.80
CA GLN A 113 -9.65 -8.04 -2.43
C GLN A 113 -8.49 -9.02 -2.34
N GLY A 114 -7.48 -8.70 -1.57
CA GLY A 114 -6.34 -9.58 -1.41
C GLY A 114 -5.28 -9.42 -2.49
N SER A 115 -5.39 -8.41 -3.33
CA SER A 115 -4.40 -8.18 -4.39
C SER A 115 -3.38 -7.13 -3.97
N GLY A 116 -2.17 -7.28 -4.46
CA GLY A 116 -1.11 -6.30 -4.24
C GLY A 116 -0.64 -5.70 -5.54
N TYR A 117 -0.33 -4.42 -5.51
CA TYR A 117 0.05 -3.67 -6.70
C TYR A 117 1.28 -2.83 -6.45
N LEU A 118 2.13 -2.73 -7.46
CA LEU A 118 3.29 -1.88 -7.42
C LEU A 118 2.95 -0.56 -8.11
N LEU A 119 3.27 0.56 -7.45
CA LEU A 119 3.07 1.87 -8.03
C LEU A 119 4.42 2.37 -8.54
N GLU A 120 4.54 2.44 -9.85
CA GLU A 120 5.72 3.03 -10.43
C GLU A 120 5.33 4.34 -11.00
N PHE A 121 5.86 5.40 -10.48
CA PHE A 121 5.38 6.73 -10.78
C PHE A 121 5.68 7.21 -12.20
N LYS A 122 6.36 6.38 -12.98
CA LYS A 122 6.52 6.68 -14.37
C LYS A 122 5.33 6.23 -15.18
N THR A 123 4.57 5.24 -14.71
CA THR A 123 3.42 4.75 -15.44
C THR A 123 2.19 5.32 -14.81
N ARG A 124 1.06 5.14 -15.43
CA ARG A 124 -0.19 5.66 -14.89
C ARG A 124 -1.07 4.58 -14.31
N GLU A 125 -0.61 3.35 -14.34
CA GLU A 125 -1.41 2.25 -13.83
C GLU A 125 -0.62 1.40 -12.88
N PRO A 126 -1.23 0.95 -11.79
CA PRO A 126 -0.56 0.04 -10.87
C PRO A 126 -0.32 -1.31 -11.54
N THR A 127 0.77 -1.95 -11.19
CA THR A 127 1.08 -3.28 -11.71
C THR A 127 0.77 -4.29 -10.62
N GLN A 128 -0.09 -5.24 -10.92
CA GLN A 128 -0.45 -6.26 -9.93
C GLN A 128 0.73 -7.19 -9.69
N ILE A 129 1.08 -7.41 -8.44
CA ILE A 129 2.20 -8.26 -8.09
C ILE A 129 1.75 -9.46 -7.27
N TYR A 130 0.58 -9.43 -6.68
CA TYR A 130 -0.01 -10.64 -6.11
C TYR A 130 -1.53 -10.51 -6.08
N PRO A 131 -2.23 -11.62 -6.13
CA PRO A 131 -1.64 -12.94 -6.30
C PRO A 131 -0.82 -12.95 -7.57
N SER A 132 0.20 -13.84 -7.64
CA SER A 132 1.02 -13.85 -8.79
C SER A 132 0.06 -14.05 -9.90
N SER A 133 0.37 -13.48 -10.99
CA SER A 133 -0.49 -13.47 -12.03
C SER A 133 -0.77 -14.76 -12.45
N SER A 134 -1.77 -15.25 -12.11
CA SER A 134 -2.10 -16.44 -12.58
C SER A 134 -2.82 -16.24 -13.78
N ARG A 135 -2.75 -15.18 -14.42
CA ARG A 135 -3.44 -15.05 -15.54
C ARG A 135 -2.92 -16.02 -16.41
N PRO A 136 -3.68 -16.70 -17.02
CA PRO A 136 -3.30 -17.68 -17.94
C PRO A 136 -2.40 -17.07 -18.89
N ARG A 137 -1.46 -17.74 -19.21
CA ARG A 137 -0.64 -17.25 -20.07
C ARG A 137 -1.25 -17.09 -21.25
N ARG A 138 -1.28 -16.38 -21.81
CA ARG A 138 -1.92 -16.17 -22.91
C ARG A 138 -1.62 -16.88 -23.79
N ARG A 139 -1.53 -17.45 -24.17
CA ARG A 139 -1.29 -18.22 -24.93
C ARG A 139 -1.27 -18.05 -25.76
N SER A 140 -1.00 -17.92 -25.98
CA SER A 140 -0.99 -17.87 -26.75
C SER A 140 -1.01 -18.00 -27.12
#